data_94c2b87de03dd5aa428fa8f19e14980a
#
_entry.id   94c2b87de03dd5aa428fa8f19e14980a
#
_cell.length_a   1.000
_cell.length_b   1.000
_cell.length_c   1.000
_cell.angle_alpha   90.00
_cell.angle_beta   90.00
_cell.angle_gamma   90.00
#
_symmetry.space_group_name_H-M   'P 1'
#
loop_
_entity.id
_entity.type
_entity.pdbx_description
1 polymer ?
#
loop_
_entity_poly.entity_id
_entity_poly.type
_entity_poly.pdbx_seq_one_letter_code
_entity_poly.pdbx_strand_id
1 'polypeptide(L)'
;MGQIHATTIFAIQHNGECAMAGDGQVTLGNQVVMKATAKKVRRLFNGQVLAGFAGSVADAFTLFEMFEEKLNEYNGNLQRAAVEVAKQWRGDKMLRQLEALLLVMDKDTLLLVSGTGEVIEPDDGILAIGSGGNYALSAGRALKKFAGDSLSAKEIAHASLETAADICVFTNHNIILEVL
;
A
#
# COMPACT_ATOMS: atom_id res chain seq x y z
N MET A 1 5.90 -4.60 25.66
CA MET A 1 5.73 -3.38 24.85
C MET A 1 4.69 -3.67 23.80
N GLY A 2 3.62 -2.90 23.70
CA GLY A 2 2.52 -3.20 22.75
C GLY A 2 3.00 -3.07 21.31
N GLN A 3 2.61 -3.99 20.45
CA GLN A 3 2.91 -3.96 19.03
C GLN A 3 2.20 -2.74 18.40
N ILE A 4 2.89 -1.97 17.58
CA ILE A 4 2.28 -0.84 16.85
C ILE A 4 1.57 -1.42 15.63
N HIS A 5 0.25 -1.31 15.62
CA HIS A 5 -0.57 -1.64 14.46
C HIS A 5 -0.91 -0.36 13.71
N ALA A 6 -0.55 -0.32 12.46
CA ALA A 6 -0.90 0.80 11.62
C ALA A 6 -1.19 0.27 10.23
N THR A 7 -2.31 0.74 9.65
CA THR A 7 -2.39 0.83 8.21
C THR A 7 -3.40 -0.08 7.54
N THR A 8 -4.20 0.56 6.73
CA THR A 8 -4.85 -0.04 5.57
C THR A 8 -4.41 0.73 4.33
N ILE A 9 -3.89 0.03 3.34
CA ILE A 9 -3.56 0.57 2.02
C ILE A 9 -4.37 -0.20 0.99
N PHE A 10 -4.94 0.54 0.04
CA PHE A 10 -5.66 0.00 -1.11
C PHE A 10 -5.10 0.62 -2.39
N ALA A 11 -4.88 -0.20 -3.42
CA ALA A 11 -4.40 0.26 -4.72
C ALA A 11 -5.21 -0.38 -5.85
N ILE A 12 -5.51 0.39 -6.89
CA ILE A 12 -6.30 -0.04 -8.04
C ILE A 12 -5.79 0.56 -9.34
N GLN A 13 -5.76 -0.28 -10.38
CA GLN A 13 -5.67 0.12 -11.79
C GLN A 13 -7.03 -0.11 -12.45
N HIS A 14 -7.63 0.95 -12.97
CA HIS A 14 -8.96 0.89 -13.55
C HIS A 14 -9.15 1.95 -14.62
N ASN A 15 -9.54 1.54 -15.82
CA ASN A 15 -9.83 2.42 -16.96
C ASN A 15 -8.71 3.42 -17.29
N GLY A 16 -7.44 2.97 -17.21
CA GLY A 16 -6.27 3.80 -17.49
C GLY A 16 -5.87 4.78 -16.38
N GLU A 17 -6.57 4.77 -15.26
CA GLU A 17 -6.26 5.53 -14.05
C GLU A 17 -5.68 4.60 -12.97
N CYS A 18 -4.68 5.10 -12.24
CA CYS A 18 -4.06 4.40 -11.13
C CYS A 18 -4.24 5.20 -9.85
N ALA A 19 -4.80 4.57 -8.81
CA ALA A 19 -5.05 5.22 -7.54
C ALA A 19 -4.55 4.36 -6.38
N MET A 20 -3.96 5.00 -5.37
CA MET A 20 -3.58 4.38 -4.11
C MET A 20 -4.08 5.22 -2.95
N ALA A 21 -4.77 4.59 -2.01
CA ALA A 21 -5.32 5.23 -0.84
C ALA A 21 -4.83 4.56 0.44
N GLY A 22 -4.66 5.35 1.49
CA GLY A 22 -4.30 4.88 2.82
C GLY A 22 -5.05 5.65 3.89
N ASP A 23 -5.38 4.98 5.01
CA ASP A 23 -5.91 5.64 6.18
C ASP A 23 -4.81 6.31 7.02
N GLY A 24 -5.17 7.13 7.99
CA GLY A 24 -4.22 7.88 8.81
C GLY A 24 -3.95 7.31 10.21
N GLN A 25 -4.58 6.21 10.60
CA GLN A 25 -4.49 5.74 11.99
C GLN A 25 -3.20 5.01 12.31
N VAL A 26 -2.58 5.36 13.42
CA VAL A 26 -1.49 4.63 14.08
C VAL A 26 -1.94 4.27 15.49
N THR A 27 -1.95 2.98 15.80
CA THR A 27 -2.46 2.44 17.08
C THR A 27 -1.33 1.75 17.85
N LEU A 28 -1.21 2.05 19.13
CA LEU A 28 -0.31 1.35 20.04
C LEU A 28 -1.04 0.19 20.71
N GLY A 29 -0.57 -1.02 20.45
CA GLY A 29 -1.29 -2.24 20.81
C GLY A 29 -2.69 -2.24 20.19
N ASN A 30 -3.66 -2.78 20.91
CA ASN A 30 -5.06 -2.82 20.44
C ASN A 30 -5.94 -1.76 21.11
N GLN A 31 -5.36 -0.73 21.73
CA GLN A 31 -6.10 0.10 22.68
C GLN A 31 -6.01 1.60 22.47
N VAL A 32 -4.88 2.13 21.96
CA VAL A 32 -4.64 3.57 21.95
C VAL A 32 -4.30 4.08 20.55
N VAL A 33 -5.09 5.03 20.06
CA VAL A 33 -4.77 5.76 18.82
C VAL A 33 -3.69 6.81 19.14
N MET A 34 -2.49 6.61 18.61
CA MET A 34 -1.35 7.51 18.80
C MET A 34 -1.34 8.65 17.80
N LYS A 35 -1.85 8.42 16.59
CA LYS A 35 -1.95 9.39 15.51
C LYS A 35 -3.10 9.04 14.59
N ALA A 36 -3.83 10.05 14.13
CA ALA A 36 -5.00 9.88 13.26
C ALA A 36 -4.76 10.32 11.80
N THR A 37 -3.64 10.98 11.52
CA THR A 37 -3.36 11.65 10.23
C THR A 37 -1.98 11.29 9.67
N ALA A 38 -1.54 10.04 9.86
CA ALA A 38 -0.28 9.57 9.31
C ALA A 38 -0.36 9.44 7.78
N LYS A 39 0.72 9.84 7.09
CA LYS A 39 0.85 9.65 5.64
C LYS A 39 1.52 8.31 5.36
N LYS A 40 0.75 7.37 4.85
CA LYS A 40 1.17 6.00 4.57
C LYS A 40 1.36 5.70 3.08
N VAL A 41 0.92 6.61 2.23
CA VAL A 41 1.14 6.59 0.77
C VAL A 41 2.12 7.70 0.40
N ARG A 42 3.09 7.37 -0.44
CA ARG A 42 4.13 8.28 -0.90
C ARG A 42 4.32 8.21 -2.40
N ARG A 43 4.78 9.33 -2.96
CA ARG A 43 5.27 9.41 -4.34
C ARG A 43 6.78 9.22 -4.36
N LEU A 44 7.23 8.30 -5.19
CA LEU A 44 8.66 8.00 -5.45
C LEU A 44 8.99 8.31 -6.89
N PHE A 45 10.28 8.32 -7.21
CA PHE A 45 10.82 8.49 -8.57
C PHE A 45 10.19 9.68 -9.30
N ASN A 46 10.42 10.89 -8.77
CA ASN A 46 9.88 12.14 -9.31
C ASN A 46 8.34 12.14 -9.48
N GLY A 47 7.64 11.45 -8.60
CA GLY A 47 6.18 11.38 -8.60
C GLY A 47 5.56 10.37 -9.57
N GLN A 48 6.37 9.56 -10.24
CA GLN A 48 5.92 8.57 -11.23
C GLN A 48 5.50 7.23 -10.62
N VAL A 49 5.88 6.98 -9.36
CA VAL A 49 5.57 5.74 -8.64
C VAL A 49 4.85 6.09 -7.35
N LEU A 50 3.76 5.37 -7.05
CA LEU A 50 3.11 5.38 -5.74
C LEU A 50 3.60 4.19 -4.92
N ALA A 51 3.84 4.41 -3.64
CA ALA A 51 4.20 3.36 -2.70
C ALA A 51 3.38 3.49 -1.41
N GLY A 52 2.86 2.36 -0.92
CA GLY A 52 2.11 2.26 0.33
C GLY A 52 2.64 1.11 1.18
N PHE A 53 2.68 1.30 2.48
CA PHE A 53 3.33 0.40 3.41
C PHE A 53 2.40 0.01 4.56
N ALA A 54 2.40 -1.27 4.91
CA ALA A 54 1.76 -1.81 6.11
C ALA A 54 2.81 -2.45 7.02
N GLY A 55 2.94 -1.93 8.24
CA GLY A 55 3.95 -2.33 9.22
C GLY A 55 4.33 -1.18 10.16
N SER A 56 5.50 -1.25 10.79
CA SER A 56 5.97 -0.16 11.66
C SER A 56 6.41 1.06 10.84
N VAL A 57 6.22 2.26 11.41
CA VAL A 57 6.58 3.51 10.72
C VAL A 57 8.09 3.62 10.47
N ALA A 58 8.92 3.12 11.39
CA ALA A 58 10.38 3.13 11.24
C ALA A 58 10.83 2.27 10.05
N ASP A 59 10.20 1.12 9.88
CA ASP A 59 10.50 0.18 8.80
C ASP A 59 10.05 0.72 7.43
N ALA A 60 8.94 1.49 7.42
CA ALA A 60 8.44 2.14 6.21
C ALA A 60 9.48 3.05 5.57
N PHE A 61 10.16 3.88 6.36
CA PHE A 61 11.19 4.80 5.84
C PHE A 61 12.33 4.04 5.17
N THR A 62 12.85 3.02 5.83
CA THR A 62 13.96 2.19 5.28
C THR A 62 13.56 1.53 3.96
N LEU A 63 12.35 0.98 3.87
CA LEU A 63 11.88 0.33 2.66
C LEU A 63 11.58 1.30 1.52
N PHE A 64 11.04 2.47 1.80
CA PHE A 64 10.83 3.50 0.79
C PHE A 64 12.16 4.03 0.23
N GLU A 65 13.15 4.29 1.09
CA GLU A 65 14.49 4.72 0.67
C GLU A 65 15.17 3.65 -0.21
N MET A 66 15.11 2.40 0.22
CA MET A 66 15.66 1.27 -0.54
C MET A 66 14.96 1.10 -1.89
N PHE A 67 13.63 1.29 -1.94
CA PHE A 67 12.88 1.20 -3.18
C PHE A 67 13.21 2.35 -4.13
N GLU A 68 13.30 3.58 -3.63
CA GLU A 68 13.71 4.77 -4.39
C GLU A 68 15.10 4.59 -5.00
N GLU A 69 16.06 4.05 -4.22
CA GLU A 69 17.41 3.75 -4.69
C GLU A 69 17.37 2.76 -5.87
N LYS A 70 16.60 1.69 -5.77
CA LYS A 70 16.45 0.71 -6.84
C LYS A 70 15.71 1.24 -8.06
N LEU A 71 14.73 2.11 -7.88
CA LEU A 71 14.10 2.80 -9.02
C LEU A 71 15.10 3.68 -9.77
N ASN A 72 15.96 4.42 -9.07
CA ASN A 72 17.00 5.23 -9.68
C ASN A 72 18.06 4.35 -10.39
N GLU A 73 18.50 3.25 -9.77
CA GLU A 73 19.47 2.30 -10.33
C GLU A 73 18.96 1.68 -11.65
N TYR A 74 17.67 1.36 -11.72
CA TYR A 74 17.05 0.70 -12.88
C TYR A 74 16.20 1.62 -13.76
N ASN A 75 16.44 2.95 -13.70
CA ASN A 75 15.79 3.96 -14.53
C ASN A 75 14.26 3.88 -14.52
N GLY A 76 13.66 3.68 -13.34
CA GLY A 76 12.23 3.63 -13.15
C GLY A 76 11.56 2.31 -13.53
N ASN A 77 12.31 1.26 -13.83
CA ASN A 77 11.74 -0.07 -14.08
C ASN A 77 11.21 -0.66 -12.78
N LEU A 78 9.89 -0.55 -12.57
CA LEU A 78 9.22 -0.93 -11.33
C LEU A 78 9.37 -2.41 -11.00
N GLN A 79 9.18 -3.29 -11.98
CA GLN A 79 9.31 -4.74 -11.78
C GLN A 79 10.73 -5.13 -11.37
N ARG A 80 11.73 -4.56 -12.04
CA ARG A 80 13.13 -4.82 -11.72
C ARG A 80 13.48 -4.31 -10.33
N ALA A 81 13.07 -3.09 -10.00
CA ALA A 81 13.28 -2.51 -8.66
C ALA A 81 12.62 -3.37 -7.58
N ALA A 82 11.39 -3.82 -7.79
CA ALA A 82 10.64 -4.66 -6.86
C ALA A 82 11.35 -6.00 -6.60
N VAL A 83 11.82 -6.67 -7.65
CA VAL A 83 12.56 -7.95 -7.52
C VAL A 83 13.86 -7.76 -6.75
N GLU A 84 14.62 -6.70 -7.02
CA GLU A 84 15.90 -6.46 -6.33
C GLU A 84 15.67 -6.05 -4.86
N VAL A 85 14.65 -5.25 -4.56
CA VAL A 85 14.24 -4.96 -3.16
C VAL A 85 13.83 -6.23 -2.44
N ALA A 86 13.02 -7.10 -3.06
CA ALA A 86 12.59 -8.36 -2.46
C ALA A 86 13.77 -9.29 -2.14
N LYS A 87 14.76 -9.39 -3.04
CA LYS A 87 15.99 -10.15 -2.82
C LYS A 87 16.81 -9.59 -1.66
N GLN A 88 17.03 -8.28 -1.63
CA GLN A 88 17.76 -7.61 -0.57
C GLN A 88 17.05 -7.76 0.78
N TRP A 89 15.74 -7.57 0.81
CA TRP A 89 14.91 -7.73 2.00
C TRP A 89 15.01 -9.16 2.57
N ARG A 90 14.83 -10.16 1.71
CA ARG A 90 14.96 -11.56 2.10
C ARG A 90 16.38 -11.92 2.55
N GLY A 91 17.41 -11.38 1.90
CA GLY A 91 18.82 -11.71 2.16
C GLY A 91 19.40 -11.07 3.41
N ASP A 92 18.90 -9.93 3.84
CA ASP A 92 19.40 -9.18 4.99
C ASP A 92 18.77 -9.68 6.29
N LYS A 93 19.61 -10.05 7.26
CA LYS A 93 19.15 -10.59 8.56
C LYS A 93 18.35 -9.57 9.37
N MET A 94 18.68 -8.29 9.26
CA MET A 94 17.98 -7.21 9.97
C MET A 94 16.64 -6.91 9.28
N LEU A 95 16.64 -6.79 7.95
CA LEU A 95 15.44 -6.49 7.17
C LEU A 95 14.41 -7.61 7.21
N ARG A 96 14.84 -8.88 7.25
CA ARG A 96 13.92 -10.05 7.36
C ARG A 96 13.06 -10.05 8.62
N GLN A 97 13.49 -9.33 9.66
CA GLN A 97 12.71 -9.21 10.91
C GLN A 97 11.56 -8.19 10.77
N LEU A 98 11.52 -7.44 9.66
CA LEU A 98 10.44 -6.51 9.39
C LEU A 98 9.19 -7.28 8.96
N GLU A 99 8.20 -7.31 9.83
CA GLU A 99 6.86 -7.81 9.51
C GLU A 99 6.10 -6.71 8.76
N ALA A 100 6.31 -6.65 7.44
CA ALA A 100 5.81 -5.58 6.61
C ALA A 100 5.41 -6.07 5.22
N LEU A 101 4.50 -5.33 4.61
CA LEU A 101 4.12 -5.46 3.21
C LEU A 101 4.20 -4.10 2.53
N LEU A 102 4.66 -4.10 1.29
CA LEU A 102 4.78 -2.91 0.46
C LEU A 102 3.93 -3.07 -0.80
N LEU A 103 3.08 -2.09 -1.09
CA LEU A 103 2.44 -1.93 -2.41
C LEU A 103 3.18 -0.86 -3.19
N VAL A 104 3.48 -1.14 -4.45
CA VAL A 104 4.07 -0.17 -5.38
C VAL A 104 3.33 -0.20 -6.69
N MET A 105 3.14 0.96 -7.31
CA MET A 105 2.49 1.08 -8.61
C MET A 105 3.04 2.23 -9.43
N ASP A 106 3.08 2.03 -10.72
CA ASP A 106 3.20 3.06 -11.75
C ASP A 106 1.96 3.01 -12.67
N LYS A 107 2.01 3.65 -13.82
CA LYS A 107 0.90 3.66 -14.77
C LYS A 107 0.57 2.29 -15.38
N ASP A 108 1.55 1.40 -15.41
CA ASP A 108 1.45 0.12 -16.13
C ASP A 108 1.36 -1.08 -15.19
N THR A 109 1.94 -0.97 -13.98
CA THR A 109 2.19 -2.12 -13.10
C THR A 109 1.77 -1.82 -11.66
N LEU A 110 1.14 -2.80 -11.00
CA LEU A 110 0.83 -2.81 -9.57
C LEU A 110 1.40 -4.07 -8.95
N LEU A 111 2.22 -3.94 -7.91
CA LEU A 111 2.91 -5.06 -7.25
C LEU A 111 2.79 -5.00 -5.73
N LEU A 112 2.66 -6.19 -5.13
CA LEU A 112 2.91 -6.43 -3.72
C LEU A 112 4.32 -7.00 -3.55
N VAL A 113 5.07 -6.44 -2.61
CA VAL A 113 6.42 -6.90 -2.24
C VAL A 113 6.42 -7.27 -0.77
N SER A 114 6.93 -8.46 -0.43
CA SER A 114 7.00 -8.97 0.93
C SER A 114 8.44 -9.23 1.39
N GLY A 115 8.64 -9.24 2.71
CA GLY A 115 9.92 -9.60 3.35
C GLY A 115 10.33 -11.06 3.16
N THR A 116 9.42 -11.93 2.70
CA THR A 116 9.71 -13.32 2.32
C THR A 116 10.34 -13.42 0.93
N GLY A 117 10.42 -12.31 0.20
CA GLY A 117 11.00 -12.23 -1.14
C GLY A 117 9.99 -12.41 -2.26
N GLU A 118 8.70 -12.36 -1.95
CA GLU A 118 7.64 -12.47 -2.96
C GLU A 118 7.35 -11.13 -3.61
N VAL A 119 7.12 -11.18 -4.93
CA VAL A 119 6.62 -10.08 -5.75
C VAL A 119 5.40 -10.58 -6.48
N ILE A 120 4.23 -10.01 -6.15
CA ILE A 120 2.93 -10.49 -6.66
C ILE A 120 2.25 -9.39 -7.46
N GLU A 121 1.86 -9.69 -8.68
CA GLU A 121 0.99 -8.87 -9.51
C GLU A 121 -0.45 -9.38 -9.39
N PRO A 122 -1.48 -8.52 -9.20
CA PRO A 122 -2.85 -8.96 -9.07
C PRO A 122 -3.48 -9.27 -10.43
N ASP A 123 -4.37 -10.28 -10.48
CA ASP A 123 -5.09 -10.64 -11.69
C ASP A 123 -6.14 -9.60 -12.11
N ASP A 124 -6.69 -8.87 -11.15
CA ASP A 124 -7.82 -7.94 -11.35
C ASP A 124 -7.45 -6.45 -11.23
N GLY A 125 -6.15 -6.16 -11.10
CA GLY A 125 -5.66 -4.79 -10.93
C GLY A 125 -5.98 -4.17 -9.58
N ILE A 126 -6.25 -4.98 -8.53
CA ILE A 126 -6.54 -4.50 -7.18
C ILE A 126 -5.68 -5.22 -6.16
N LEU A 127 -5.05 -4.46 -5.26
CA LEU A 127 -4.35 -4.97 -4.08
C LEU A 127 -4.73 -4.17 -2.84
N ALA A 128 -4.76 -4.84 -1.70
CA ALA A 128 -4.88 -4.17 -0.41
C ALA A 128 -4.04 -4.89 0.65
N ILE A 129 -3.51 -4.12 1.59
CA ILE A 129 -2.67 -4.61 2.68
C ILE A 129 -3.04 -3.95 4.00
N GLY A 130 -2.60 -4.57 5.09
CA GLY A 130 -2.83 -4.08 6.45
C GLY A 130 -4.09 -4.60 7.10
N SER A 131 -4.40 -4.05 8.29
CA SER A 131 -5.46 -4.56 9.17
C SER A 131 -6.86 -4.53 8.54
N GLY A 132 -7.20 -3.48 7.80
CA GLY A 132 -8.46 -3.34 7.06
C GLY A 132 -8.37 -3.78 5.59
N GLY A 133 -7.24 -4.36 5.17
CA GLY A 133 -6.98 -4.68 3.76
C GLY A 133 -8.03 -5.57 3.13
N ASN A 134 -8.46 -6.63 3.81
CA ASN A 134 -9.46 -7.55 3.27
C ASN A 134 -10.85 -6.91 3.11
N TYR A 135 -11.21 -5.97 3.98
CA TYR A 135 -12.47 -5.23 3.86
C TYR A 135 -12.42 -4.27 2.66
N ALA A 136 -11.32 -3.51 2.53
CA ALA A 136 -11.09 -2.64 1.38
C ALA A 136 -11.03 -3.43 0.06
N LEU A 137 -10.34 -4.57 0.03
CA LEU A 137 -10.25 -5.45 -1.13
C LEU A 137 -11.62 -5.95 -1.58
N SER A 138 -12.43 -6.43 -0.64
CA SER A 138 -13.77 -6.93 -0.92
C SER A 138 -14.69 -5.83 -1.47
N ALA A 139 -14.66 -4.63 -0.85
CA ALA A 139 -15.41 -3.48 -1.32
C ALA A 139 -14.96 -3.05 -2.73
N GLY A 140 -13.66 -2.92 -2.95
CA GLY A 140 -13.11 -2.51 -4.24
C GLY A 140 -13.42 -3.47 -5.38
N ARG A 141 -13.35 -4.77 -5.13
CA ARG A 141 -13.76 -5.80 -6.11
C ARG A 141 -15.23 -5.73 -6.44
N ALA A 142 -16.10 -5.56 -5.43
CA ALA A 142 -17.53 -5.41 -5.66
C ALA A 142 -17.85 -4.13 -6.45
N LEU A 143 -17.27 -2.99 -6.08
CA LEU A 143 -17.46 -1.73 -6.79
C LEU A 143 -16.96 -1.81 -8.24
N LYS A 144 -15.78 -2.36 -8.47
CA LYS A 144 -15.24 -2.53 -9.82
C LYS A 144 -16.16 -3.43 -10.69
N LYS A 145 -16.66 -4.52 -10.10
CA LYS A 145 -17.51 -5.48 -10.81
C LYS A 145 -18.89 -4.92 -11.18
N PHE A 146 -19.53 -4.18 -10.27
CA PHE A 146 -20.94 -3.79 -10.41
C PHE A 146 -21.15 -2.32 -10.76
N ALA A 147 -20.16 -1.47 -10.56
CA ALA A 147 -20.21 -0.03 -10.79
C ALA A 147 -18.98 0.53 -11.53
N GLY A 148 -18.08 -0.32 -12.03
CA GLY A 148 -16.83 0.09 -12.66
C GLY A 148 -17.00 0.95 -13.91
N ASP A 149 -18.12 0.84 -14.62
CA ASP A 149 -18.42 1.70 -15.78
C ASP A 149 -18.76 3.15 -15.38
N SER A 150 -19.16 3.39 -14.14
CA SER A 150 -19.57 4.69 -13.63
C SER A 150 -18.63 5.32 -12.60
N LEU A 151 -17.66 4.54 -12.10
CA LEU A 151 -16.72 4.98 -11.07
C LEU A 151 -15.28 5.03 -11.59
N SER A 152 -14.55 6.08 -11.24
CA SER A 152 -13.11 6.20 -11.45
C SER A 152 -12.32 5.34 -10.46
N ALA A 153 -11.04 5.07 -10.76
CA ALA A 153 -10.13 4.42 -9.82
C ALA A 153 -10.04 5.16 -8.48
N LYS A 154 -10.01 6.49 -8.53
CA LYS A 154 -10.05 7.37 -7.37
C LYS A 154 -11.26 7.14 -6.47
N GLU A 155 -12.46 7.11 -7.07
CA GLU A 155 -13.72 6.91 -6.34
C GLU A 155 -13.80 5.51 -5.73
N ILE A 156 -13.39 4.48 -6.47
CA ILE A 156 -13.34 3.10 -5.96
C ILE A 156 -12.36 3.00 -4.78
N ALA A 157 -11.17 3.59 -4.90
CA ALA A 157 -10.16 3.57 -3.84
C ALA A 157 -10.66 4.26 -2.56
N HIS A 158 -11.27 5.43 -2.69
CA HIS A 158 -11.82 6.17 -1.56
C HIS A 158 -12.93 5.38 -0.84
N ALA A 159 -13.95 4.93 -1.59
CA ALA A 159 -15.07 4.17 -1.03
C ALA A 159 -14.65 2.84 -0.39
N SER A 160 -13.63 2.19 -0.96
CA SER A 160 -13.06 0.96 -0.39
C SER A 160 -12.42 1.19 0.98
N LEU A 161 -11.69 2.31 1.14
CA LEU A 161 -11.11 2.70 2.43
C LEU A 161 -12.17 3.14 3.44
N GLU A 162 -13.22 3.87 3.02
CA GLU A 162 -14.35 4.22 3.89
C GLU A 162 -15.03 2.96 4.43
N THR A 163 -15.33 1.99 3.56
CA THR A 163 -15.91 0.71 3.98
C THR A 163 -15.00 -0.03 4.98
N ALA A 164 -13.70 -0.03 4.75
CA ALA A 164 -12.75 -0.62 5.69
C ALA A 164 -12.73 0.12 7.04
N ALA A 165 -12.83 1.45 7.02
CA ALA A 165 -12.86 2.29 8.23
C ALA A 165 -14.14 2.08 9.06
N ASP A 166 -15.27 1.78 8.41
CA ASP A 166 -16.53 1.46 9.09
C ASP A 166 -16.49 0.13 9.85
N ILE A 167 -15.57 -0.78 9.48
CA ILE A 167 -15.53 -2.15 10.01
C ILE A 167 -14.30 -2.37 10.89
N CYS A 168 -13.12 -1.92 10.43
CA CYS A 168 -11.85 -2.20 11.07
C CYS A 168 -11.50 -1.15 12.13
N VAL A 169 -11.36 -1.57 13.38
CA VAL A 169 -11.00 -0.69 14.51
C VAL A 169 -9.62 -0.05 14.38
N PHE A 170 -8.76 -0.55 13.49
CA PHE A 170 -7.42 -0.03 13.21
C PHE A 170 -7.35 0.89 11.98
N THR A 171 -8.49 1.18 11.38
CA THR A 171 -8.60 2.00 10.16
C THR A 171 -9.53 3.18 10.44
N ASN A 172 -9.13 4.40 10.06
CA ASN A 172 -9.97 5.58 10.22
C ASN A 172 -10.35 6.25 8.88
N HIS A 173 -11.26 7.23 8.95
CA HIS A 173 -11.75 7.97 7.78
C HIS A 173 -10.83 9.12 7.33
N ASN A 174 -9.65 9.31 7.92
CA ASN A 174 -8.64 10.25 7.44
C ASN A 174 -7.88 9.65 6.25
N ILE A 175 -8.53 9.61 5.10
CA ILE A 175 -8.04 8.95 3.90
C ILE A 175 -7.17 9.91 3.10
N ILE A 176 -5.93 9.47 2.82
CA ILE A 176 -5.02 10.12 1.88
C ILE A 176 -5.05 9.31 0.60
N LEU A 177 -5.29 9.99 -0.52
CA LEU A 177 -5.42 9.39 -1.83
C LEU A 177 -4.50 10.08 -2.83
N GLU A 178 -3.76 9.27 -3.57
CA GLU A 178 -2.87 9.69 -4.65
C GLU A 178 -3.29 9.02 -5.96
N VAL A 179 -3.17 9.76 -7.06
CA VAL A 179 -3.54 9.31 -8.42
C VAL A 179 -2.39 9.59 -9.39
N LEU A 180 -2.10 8.64 -10.29
CA LEU A 180 -1.16 8.79 -11.41
C LEU A 180 -1.91 8.96 -12.73
#